data_3d470df84ae20477a31809e248e34a2e
#
_entry.id   3d470df84ae20477a31809e248e34a2e
#
_cell.length_a   1.000
_cell.length_b   1.000
_cell.length_c   1.000
_cell.angle_alpha   90.00
_cell.angle_beta   90.00
_cell.angle_gamma   90.00
#
_symmetry.space_group_name_H-M   'P 1'
#
loop_
_entity.id
_entity.type
_entity.pdbx_description
1 polymer ?
#
loop_
_entity_poly.entity_id
_entity_poly.type
_entity_poly.pdbx_seq_one_letter_code
_entity_poly.pdbx_strand_id
1 'polypeptide(L)'
;MMRFDNGHPWGTNSPVPSALVLWLAGVGVHPVFGRPRQSTDNAVVERDHGVLNGWVDPAQCADFDHLCQTLDRFATLQRERYPLADGRSRRDRHPDLDACPRHYQPAADEQHWSSRRMFDYLATFRFQRKVELNGRITLLNRAYSVGRAYQRRTLAIQLDAETHEWVVYEDDGHEIRRFVPKGLDYMTISHMSLAYRHQGKT
;
A
#
# COMPACT_ATOMS: atom_id res chain seq x y z
N MET A 1 2.28 -11.68 -0.81
CA MET A 1 1.18 -10.93 -0.19
C MET A 1 1.73 -10.23 1.04
N MET A 2 1.42 -8.95 1.22
CA MET A 2 1.86 -8.15 2.37
C MET A 2 0.67 -7.38 2.94
N ARG A 3 0.47 -7.45 4.26
CA ARG A 3 -0.64 -6.77 4.94
C ARG A 3 -0.16 -5.42 5.48
N PHE A 4 -1.00 -4.41 5.29
CA PHE A 4 -0.79 -3.04 5.75
C PHE A 4 -1.98 -2.58 6.60
N ASP A 5 -1.72 -1.59 7.46
CA ASP A 5 -2.80 -0.83 8.07
C ASP A 5 -3.39 0.18 7.08
N ASN A 6 -4.47 0.86 7.49
CA ASN A 6 -5.11 1.87 6.67
C ASN A 6 -4.51 3.27 6.85
N GLY A 7 -3.45 3.39 7.65
CA GLY A 7 -2.76 4.65 7.91
C GLY A 7 -1.80 5.06 6.81
N HIS A 8 -1.44 6.35 6.80
CA HIS A 8 -0.41 6.87 5.92
C HIS A 8 0.96 6.23 6.25
N PRO A 9 1.83 5.91 5.27
CA PRO A 9 1.71 6.20 3.83
C PRO A 9 0.99 5.12 3.01
N TRP A 10 0.55 4.04 3.62
CA TRP A 10 -0.05 2.89 2.94
C TRP A 10 -1.47 3.20 2.48
N GLY A 11 -2.33 3.56 3.45
CA GLY A 11 -3.70 3.97 3.20
C GLY A 11 -3.82 5.45 2.85
N THR A 12 -4.98 5.80 2.32
CA THR A 12 -5.39 7.18 2.05
C THR A 12 -6.82 7.38 2.56
N ASN A 13 -7.23 8.62 2.81
CA ASN A 13 -8.64 8.95 3.06
C ASN A 13 -9.53 8.78 1.82
N SER A 14 -8.95 8.32 0.72
CA SER A 14 -9.60 8.04 -0.55
C SER A 14 -9.72 6.54 -0.76
N PRO A 15 -10.77 6.04 -1.40
CA PRO A 15 -10.86 4.62 -1.78
C PRO A 15 -9.83 4.23 -2.86
N VAL A 16 -9.05 5.19 -3.35
CA VAL A 16 -8.03 4.95 -4.38
C VAL A 16 -6.71 4.58 -3.71
N PRO A 17 -6.02 3.53 -4.18
CA PRO A 17 -4.71 3.13 -3.65
C PRO A 17 -3.69 4.27 -3.71
N SER A 18 -2.80 4.34 -2.72
CA SER A 18 -1.69 5.29 -2.73
C SER A 18 -0.66 4.93 -3.81
N ALA A 19 0.18 5.90 -4.20
CA ALA A 19 1.25 5.65 -5.16
C ALA A 19 2.22 4.55 -4.66
N LEU A 20 2.49 4.49 -3.36
CA LEU A 20 3.30 3.43 -2.75
C LEU A 20 2.68 2.04 -2.95
N VAL A 21 1.38 1.92 -2.75
CA VAL A 21 0.65 0.66 -2.96
C VAL A 21 0.69 0.24 -4.42
N LEU A 22 0.55 1.20 -5.35
CA LEU A 22 0.68 0.95 -6.79
C LEU A 22 2.09 0.52 -7.18
N TRP A 23 3.11 1.16 -6.57
CA TRP A 23 4.51 0.76 -6.77
C TRP A 23 4.76 -0.68 -6.29
N LEU A 24 4.28 -1.02 -5.08
CA LEU A 24 4.37 -2.38 -4.53
C LEU A 24 3.68 -3.41 -5.43
N ALA A 25 2.49 -3.12 -5.91
CA ALA A 25 1.80 -3.99 -6.87
C ALA A 25 2.65 -4.19 -8.14
N GLY A 26 3.26 -3.12 -8.65
CA GLY A 26 4.15 -3.16 -9.82
C GLY A 26 5.37 -4.07 -9.62
N VAL A 27 6.01 -4.07 -8.45
CA VAL A 27 7.13 -4.99 -8.13
C VAL A 27 6.67 -6.41 -7.75
N GLY A 28 5.36 -6.69 -7.79
CA GLY A 28 4.81 -8.02 -7.57
C GLY A 28 4.45 -8.32 -6.10
N VAL A 29 4.41 -7.31 -5.24
CA VAL A 29 3.85 -7.43 -3.90
C VAL A 29 2.33 -7.25 -3.99
N HIS A 30 1.55 -8.22 -3.49
CA HIS A 30 0.10 -8.08 -3.41
C HIS A 30 -0.29 -7.39 -2.10
N PRO A 31 -0.71 -6.10 -2.12
CA PRO A 31 -1.09 -5.36 -0.93
C PRO A 31 -2.46 -5.80 -0.43
N VAL A 32 -2.57 -6.04 0.88
CA VAL A 32 -3.84 -6.34 1.56
C VAL A 32 -3.98 -5.40 2.75
N PHE A 33 -5.12 -4.75 2.86
CA PHE A 33 -5.41 -3.85 3.97
C PHE A 33 -6.24 -4.54 5.04
N GLY A 34 -5.99 -4.17 6.30
CA GLY A 34 -6.86 -4.53 7.40
C GLY A 34 -8.27 -3.92 7.22
N ARG A 35 -9.27 -4.53 7.83
CA ARG A 35 -10.64 -3.98 7.82
C ARG A 35 -10.66 -2.65 8.58
N PRO A 36 -11.36 -1.63 8.09
CA PRO A 36 -11.46 -0.36 8.79
C PRO A 36 -12.00 -0.53 10.22
N ARG A 37 -11.34 0.10 11.19
CA ARG A 37 -11.70 0.06 12.62
C ARG A 37 -11.65 -1.33 13.27
N GLN A 38 -10.93 -2.28 12.69
CA GLN A 38 -10.70 -3.61 13.25
C GLN A 38 -9.23 -3.72 13.68
N SER A 39 -8.92 -3.27 14.89
CA SER A 39 -7.55 -3.35 15.45
C SER A 39 -7.05 -4.79 15.56
N THR A 40 -7.96 -5.76 15.73
CA THR A 40 -7.63 -7.18 15.79
C THR A 40 -6.94 -7.72 14.54
N ASP A 41 -7.11 -7.07 13.39
CA ASP A 41 -6.44 -7.48 12.15
C ASP A 41 -4.91 -7.28 12.24
N ASN A 42 -4.45 -6.37 13.10
CA ASN A 42 -3.04 -6.06 13.36
C ASN A 42 -2.55 -6.56 14.72
N ALA A 43 -3.37 -7.32 15.46
CA ALA A 43 -3.08 -7.74 16.83
C ALA A 43 -1.74 -8.46 17.01
N VAL A 44 -1.28 -9.20 15.98
CA VAL A 44 0.02 -9.88 16.01
C VAL A 44 1.17 -8.86 15.99
N VAL A 45 1.09 -7.85 15.14
CA VAL A 45 2.09 -6.78 15.03
C VAL A 45 2.06 -5.89 16.28
N GLU A 46 0.86 -5.54 16.77
CA GLU A 46 0.71 -4.74 17.99
C GLU A 46 1.28 -5.46 19.22
N ARG A 47 1.06 -6.77 19.31
CA ARG A 47 1.66 -7.60 20.37
C ARG A 47 3.18 -7.63 20.26
N ASP A 48 3.72 -7.76 19.06
CA ASP A 48 5.16 -7.78 18.82
C ASP A 48 5.80 -6.43 19.20
N HIS A 49 5.14 -5.31 18.85
CA HIS A 49 5.55 -3.97 19.30
C HIS A 49 5.48 -3.84 20.81
N GLY A 50 4.45 -4.39 21.46
CA GLY A 50 4.34 -4.38 22.92
C GLY A 50 5.48 -5.14 23.60
N VAL A 51 5.88 -6.28 23.08
CA VAL A 51 7.03 -7.05 23.57
C VAL A 51 8.34 -6.28 23.34
N LEU A 52 8.53 -5.71 22.15
CA LEU A 52 9.71 -4.92 21.84
C LEU A 52 9.85 -3.70 22.76
N ASN A 53 8.79 -2.95 22.95
CA ASN A 53 8.76 -1.79 23.84
C ASN A 53 9.04 -2.15 25.31
N GLY A 54 8.72 -3.39 25.73
CA GLY A 54 9.06 -3.89 27.06
C GLY A 54 10.54 -4.28 27.19
N TRP A 55 11.24 -4.53 26.11
CA TRP A 55 12.63 -4.99 26.11
C TRP A 55 13.64 -3.91 25.73
N VAL A 56 13.25 -2.92 24.94
CA VAL A 56 14.10 -1.84 24.48
C VAL A 56 13.53 -0.50 24.90
N ASP A 57 14.26 0.19 25.77
CA ASP A 57 14.00 1.57 26.14
C ASP A 57 14.99 2.48 25.39
N PRO A 58 14.53 3.25 24.38
CA PRO A 58 15.41 4.14 23.63
C PRO A 58 16.11 5.18 24.50
N ALA A 59 15.50 5.57 25.64
CA ALA A 59 16.10 6.54 26.56
C ALA A 59 17.34 6.01 27.29
N GLN A 60 17.54 4.69 27.33
CA GLN A 60 18.70 4.06 27.92
C GLN A 60 19.82 3.81 26.91
N CYS A 61 19.59 4.10 25.63
CA CYS A 61 20.62 3.97 24.61
C CYS A 61 21.47 5.24 24.54
N ALA A 62 22.80 5.06 24.47
CA ALA A 62 23.75 6.16 24.45
C ALA A 62 23.64 7.00 23.16
N ASP A 63 23.35 6.35 22.04
CA ASP A 63 23.23 6.94 20.72
C ASP A 63 22.39 6.05 19.79
N PHE A 64 22.27 6.46 18.53
CA PHE A 64 21.52 5.74 17.51
C PHE A 64 22.13 4.38 17.19
N ASP A 65 23.44 4.25 17.17
CA ASP A 65 24.12 2.99 16.87
C ASP A 65 23.90 1.98 17.99
N HIS A 66 23.95 2.41 19.25
CA HIS A 66 23.60 1.58 20.40
C HIS A 66 22.14 1.11 20.34
N LEU A 67 21.20 1.99 19.93
CA LEU A 67 19.81 1.61 19.72
C LEU A 67 19.68 0.53 18.62
N CYS A 68 20.34 0.70 17.48
CA CYS A 68 20.33 -0.28 16.39
C CYS A 68 20.87 -1.64 16.84
N GLN A 69 22.01 -1.68 17.52
CA GLN A 69 22.59 -2.91 18.06
C GLN A 69 21.65 -3.60 19.06
N THR A 70 21.00 -2.82 19.91
CA THR A 70 20.04 -3.33 20.89
C THR A 70 18.82 -3.95 20.18
N LEU A 71 18.27 -3.29 19.17
CA LEU A 71 17.17 -3.80 18.36
C LEU A 71 17.54 -5.09 17.62
N ASP A 72 18.74 -5.16 17.02
CA ASP A 72 19.23 -6.36 16.33
C ASP A 72 19.40 -7.55 17.29
N ARG A 73 19.91 -7.28 18.50
CA ARG A 73 20.03 -8.29 19.54
C ARG A 73 18.66 -8.85 19.94
N PHE A 74 17.66 -8.00 20.12
CA PHE A 74 16.32 -8.46 20.49
C PHE A 74 15.59 -9.13 19.33
N ALA A 75 15.77 -8.67 18.09
CA ALA A 75 15.24 -9.35 16.92
C ALA A 75 15.82 -10.78 16.79
N THR A 76 17.10 -10.95 17.07
CA THR A 76 17.76 -12.26 17.11
C THR A 76 17.20 -13.12 18.23
N LEU A 77 17.07 -12.58 19.45
CA LEU A 77 16.48 -13.29 20.58
C LEU A 77 15.06 -13.78 20.30
N GLN A 78 14.24 -12.92 19.68
CA GLN A 78 12.86 -13.27 19.28
C GLN A 78 12.84 -14.43 18.26
N ARG A 79 13.71 -14.40 17.26
CA ARG A 79 13.75 -15.42 16.23
C ARG A 79 14.23 -16.77 16.76
N GLU A 80 15.28 -16.75 17.58
CA GLU A 80 16.02 -17.95 17.94
C GLU A 80 15.61 -18.59 19.27
N ARG A 81 15.12 -17.79 20.21
CA ARG A 81 14.89 -18.26 21.57
C ARG A 81 13.50 -17.99 22.13
N TYR A 82 12.80 -16.94 21.66
CA TYR A 82 11.48 -16.65 22.21
C TYR A 82 10.47 -17.70 21.76
N PRO A 83 9.86 -18.46 22.70
CA PRO A 83 9.03 -19.59 22.37
C PRO A 83 7.69 -19.15 21.78
N LEU A 84 7.23 -19.85 20.78
CA LEU A 84 5.86 -19.84 20.31
C LEU A 84 4.97 -20.67 21.23
N ALA A 85 3.66 -20.66 20.98
CA ALA A 85 2.69 -21.39 21.82
C ALA A 85 2.96 -22.92 21.89
N ASP A 86 3.65 -23.47 20.88
CA ASP A 86 4.06 -24.87 20.80
C ASP A 86 5.47 -25.13 21.42
N GLY A 87 6.06 -24.12 22.06
CA GLY A 87 7.38 -24.22 22.70
C GLY A 87 8.58 -24.11 21.77
N ARG A 88 8.38 -24.06 20.44
CA ARG A 88 9.44 -23.92 19.46
C ARG A 88 9.80 -22.47 19.21
N SER A 89 11.04 -22.21 18.80
CA SER A 89 11.43 -20.89 18.31
C SER A 89 10.78 -20.59 16.93
N ARG A 90 10.76 -19.30 16.53
CA ARG A 90 10.34 -18.94 15.18
C ARG A 90 11.23 -19.57 14.09
N ARG A 91 12.53 -19.63 14.38
CA ARG A 91 13.52 -20.24 13.46
C ARG A 91 13.27 -21.74 13.27
N ASP A 92 12.98 -22.47 14.35
CA ASP A 92 12.70 -23.90 14.26
C ASP A 92 11.38 -24.18 13.50
N ARG A 93 10.40 -23.31 13.66
CA ARG A 93 9.11 -23.46 12.99
C ARG A 93 9.14 -23.02 11.52
N HIS A 94 10.01 -22.06 11.20
CA HIS A 94 10.14 -21.49 9.87
C HIS A 94 11.62 -21.40 9.48
N PRO A 95 12.27 -22.54 9.15
CA PRO A 95 13.71 -22.59 8.83
C PRO A 95 14.10 -21.71 7.63
N ASP A 96 13.12 -21.41 6.75
CA ASP A 96 13.33 -20.58 5.57
C ASP A 96 13.32 -19.07 5.86
N LEU A 97 13.17 -18.64 7.12
CA LEU A 97 13.19 -17.22 7.49
C LEU A 97 14.49 -16.50 7.08
N ASP A 98 15.60 -17.21 7.08
CA ASP A 98 16.91 -16.66 6.68
C ASP A 98 17.18 -16.85 5.18
N ALA A 99 16.38 -17.67 4.50
CA ALA A 99 16.47 -17.86 3.07
C ALA A 99 15.76 -16.72 2.33
N CYS A 100 16.43 -15.57 2.22
CA CYS A 100 15.92 -14.50 1.37
C CYS A 100 16.17 -14.87 -0.10
N PRO A 101 15.15 -15.26 -0.86
CA PRO A 101 15.33 -15.68 -2.26
C PRO A 101 15.80 -14.53 -3.15
N ARG A 102 15.65 -13.29 -2.68
CA ARG A 102 16.06 -12.08 -3.39
C ARG A 102 16.54 -11.02 -2.42
N HIS A 103 17.83 -10.71 -2.47
CA HIS A 103 18.35 -9.54 -1.76
C HIS A 103 17.79 -8.25 -2.40
N TYR A 104 17.40 -7.29 -1.58
CA TYR A 104 16.96 -5.99 -2.06
C TYR A 104 18.10 -5.28 -2.80
N GLN A 105 17.85 -4.92 -4.04
CA GLN A 105 18.76 -4.17 -4.89
C GLN A 105 17.99 -3.01 -5.53
N PRO A 106 18.16 -1.77 -5.05
CA PRO A 106 17.39 -0.63 -5.54
C PRO A 106 17.42 -0.45 -7.07
N ALA A 107 18.59 -0.67 -7.67
CA ALA A 107 18.78 -0.58 -9.12
C ALA A 107 18.05 -1.68 -9.92
N ALA A 108 17.70 -2.80 -9.27
CA ALA A 108 16.95 -3.87 -9.91
C ALA A 108 15.43 -3.68 -9.83
N ASP A 109 14.94 -2.81 -8.96
CA ASP A 109 13.50 -2.61 -8.78
C ASP A 109 12.83 -2.04 -10.02
N GLU A 110 13.50 -1.13 -10.74
CA GLU A 110 13.01 -0.61 -12.02
C GLU A 110 12.85 -1.72 -13.06
N GLN A 111 13.81 -2.63 -13.15
CA GLN A 111 13.77 -3.76 -14.09
C GLN A 111 12.69 -4.79 -13.71
N HIS A 112 12.37 -4.90 -12.42
CA HIS A 112 11.37 -5.83 -11.92
C HIS A 112 9.98 -5.23 -11.89
N TRP A 113 9.84 -3.91 -11.95
CA TRP A 113 8.55 -3.25 -11.95
C TRP A 113 7.79 -3.49 -13.26
N SER A 114 6.50 -3.78 -13.16
CA SER A 114 5.63 -4.04 -14.30
C SER A 114 4.35 -3.23 -14.17
N SER A 115 4.10 -2.37 -15.17
CA SER A 115 2.84 -1.64 -15.28
C SER A 115 1.64 -2.58 -15.38
N ARG A 116 1.79 -3.72 -16.04
CA ARG A 116 0.73 -4.73 -16.14
C ARG A 116 0.28 -5.22 -14.76
N ARG A 117 1.22 -5.61 -13.89
CA ARG A 117 0.86 -6.04 -12.52
C ARG A 117 0.15 -4.95 -11.73
N MET A 118 0.58 -3.70 -11.89
CA MET A 118 -0.09 -2.55 -11.26
C MET A 118 -1.51 -2.37 -11.83
N PHE A 119 -1.70 -2.50 -13.13
CA PHE A 119 -3.02 -2.41 -13.77
C PHE A 119 -3.92 -3.58 -13.38
N ASP A 120 -3.42 -4.81 -13.36
CA ASP A 120 -4.15 -5.98 -12.89
C ASP A 120 -4.66 -5.76 -11.44
N TYR A 121 -3.81 -5.19 -10.58
CA TYR A 121 -4.22 -4.82 -9.21
C TYR A 121 -5.29 -3.74 -9.20
N LEU A 122 -5.13 -2.66 -9.99
CA LEU A 122 -6.13 -1.57 -10.07
C LEU A 122 -7.46 -2.04 -10.66
N ALA A 123 -7.47 -2.98 -11.57
CA ALA A 123 -8.69 -3.52 -12.18
C ALA A 123 -9.59 -4.25 -11.15
N THR A 124 -9.04 -4.65 -10.00
CA THR A 124 -9.84 -5.24 -8.92
C THR A 124 -10.73 -4.23 -8.18
N PHE A 125 -10.51 -2.92 -8.39
CA PHE A 125 -11.26 -1.85 -7.72
C PHE A 125 -12.34 -1.27 -8.61
N ARG A 126 -13.47 -0.94 -7.99
CA ARG A 126 -14.52 -0.14 -8.60
C ARG A 126 -14.72 1.13 -7.81
N PHE A 127 -14.53 2.28 -8.45
CA PHE A 127 -14.59 3.59 -7.83
C PHE A 127 -15.92 4.27 -8.13
N GLN A 128 -16.41 5.05 -7.17
CA GLN A 128 -17.55 5.94 -7.36
C GLN A 128 -17.05 7.39 -7.38
N ARG A 129 -17.41 8.17 -8.38
CA ARG A 129 -17.00 9.56 -8.50
C ARG A 129 -18.18 10.44 -8.92
N LYS A 130 -18.35 11.53 -8.17
CA LYS A 130 -19.33 12.55 -8.53
C LYS A 130 -18.77 13.39 -9.68
N VAL A 131 -19.59 13.61 -10.70
CA VAL A 131 -19.25 14.47 -11.83
C VAL A 131 -19.38 15.93 -11.40
N GLU A 132 -18.33 16.71 -11.60
CA GLU A 132 -18.28 18.13 -11.34
C GLU A 132 -19.19 18.92 -12.32
N LEU A 133 -19.47 20.19 -12.02
CA LEU A 133 -20.31 21.06 -12.85
C LEU A 133 -19.78 21.26 -14.28
N ASN A 134 -18.45 21.17 -14.44
CA ASN A 134 -17.78 21.26 -15.73
C ASN A 134 -17.81 19.94 -16.54
N GLY A 135 -18.47 18.88 -16.02
CA GLY A 135 -18.57 17.57 -16.67
C GLY A 135 -17.32 16.72 -16.52
N ARG A 136 -16.47 16.99 -15.50
CA ARG A 136 -15.25 16.23 -15.21
C ARG A 136 -15.40 15.36 -13.97
N ILE A 137 -14.59 14.33 -13.92
CA ILE A 137 -14.33 13.51 -12.73
C ILE A 137 -12.84 13.57 -12.42
N THR A 138 -12.48 13.46 -11.15
CA THR A 138 -11.09 13.39 -10.72
C THR A 138 -10.78 12.00 -10.18
N LEU A 139 -9.77 11.33 -10.73
CA LEU A 139 -9.29 10.03 -10.31
C LEU A 139 -7.76 10.06 -10.26
N LEU A 140 -7.14 9.61 -9.15
CA LEU A 140 -5.68 9.65 -8.93
C LEU A 140 -5.09 11.04 -9.22
N ASN A 141 -5.75 12.11 -8.75
CA ASN A 141 -5.36 13.51 -8.97
C ASN A 141 -5.31 13.93 -10.46
N ARG A 142 -5.98 13.18 -11.35
CA ARG A 142 -6.08 13.49 -12.78
C ARG A 142 -7.54 13.69 -13.17
N ALA A 143 -7.80 14.75 -13.93
CA ALA A 143 -9.13 15.08 -14.42
C ALA A 143 -9.42 14.40 -15.76
N TYR A 144 -10.65 13.85 -15.89
CA TYR A 144 -11.17 13.21 -17.09
C TYR A 144 -12.52 13.82 -17.44
N SER A 145 -12.74 14.16 -18.71
CA SER A 145 -13.99 14.79 -19.15
C SER A 145 -15.01 13.76 -19.61
N VAL A 146 -16.04 13.50 -18.79
CA VAL A 146 -17.13 12.58 -19.11
C VAL A 146 -18.29 13.24 -19.84
N GLY A 147 -18.42 14.56 -19.73
CA GLY A 147 -19.44 15.36 -20.39
C GLY A 147 -20.39 16.06 -19.39
N ARG A 148 -20.86 17.26 -19.78
CA ARG A 148 -21.75 18.08 -18.95
C ARG A 148 -23.14 17.47 -18.75
N ALA A 149 -23.56 16.57 -19.63
CA ALA A 149 -24.82 15.85 -19.48
C ALA A 149 -24.91 15.02 -18.18
N TYR A 150 -23.76 14.62 -17.64
CA TYR A 150 -23.65 13.82 -16.42
C TYR A 150 -23.35 14.65 -15.17
N GLN A 151 -23.34 15.98 -15.25
CA GLN A 151 -23.04 16.84 -14.11
C GLN A 151 -23.86 16.47 -12.87
N ARG A 152 -23.23 16.50 -11.68
CA ARG A 152 -23.80 16.14 -10.37
C ARG A 152 -24.17 14.67 -10.20
N ARG A 153 -24.17 13.83 -11.24
CA ARG A 153 -24.39 12.39 -11.12
C ARG A 153 -23.14 11.72 -10.53
N THR A 154 -23.34 10.62 -9.84
CA THR A 154 -22.26 9.73 -9.40
C THR A 154 -22.14 8.61 -10.41
N LEU A 155 -20.93 8.40 -10.93
CA LEU A 155 -20.64 7.39 -11.94
C LEU A 155 -19.68 6.35 -11.37
N ALA A 156 -19.83 5.11 -11.80
CA ALA A 156 -18.89 4.04 -11.50
C ALA A 156 -17.72 4.06 -12.48
N ILE A 157 -16.52 3.82 -11.97
CA ILE A 157 -15.30 3.80 -12.78
C ILE A 157 -14.52 2.55 -12.41
N GLN A 158 -14.07 1.81 -13.40
CA GLN A 158 -13.22 0.63 -13.24
C GLN A 158 -12.14 0.61 -14.30
N LEU A 159 -10.98 0.08 -13.97
CA LEU A 159 -9.96 -0.18 -14.98
C LEU A 159 -10.29 -1.49 -15.67
N ASP A 160 -10.27 -1.47 -17.00
CA ASP A 160 -10.35 -2.68 -17.82
C ASP A 160 -8.99 -3.40 -17.79
N ALA A 161 -8.98 -4.67 -17.39
CA ALA A 161 -7.76 -5.44 -17.21
C ALA A 161 -7.06 -5.79 -18.54
N GLU A 162 -7.80 -5.83 -19.66
CA GLU A 162 -7.25 -6.18 -20.96
C GLU A 162 -6.72 -4.96 -21.70
N THR A 163 -7.54 -3.89 -21.76
CA THR A 163 -7.19 -2.67 -22.51
C THR A 163 -6.39 -1.68 -21.67
N HIS A 164 -6.35 -1.85 -20.33
CA HIS A 164 -5.75 -0.93 -19.36
C HIS A 164 -6.32 0.49 -19.44
N GLU A 165 -7.59 0.63 -19.84
CA GLU A 165 -8.30 1.90 -19.90
C GLU A 165 -9.25 2.05 -18.71
N TRP A 166 -9.45 3.28 -18.24
CA TRP A 166 -10.56 3.60 -17.36
C TRP A 166 -11.87 3.56 -18.11
N VAL A 167 -12.78 2.71 -17.67
CA VAL A 167 -14.14 2.64 -18.20
C VAL A 167 -15.09 3.28 -17.21
N VAL A 168 -15.91 4.19 -17.69
CA VAL A 168 -16.93 4.91 -16.91
C VAL A 168 -18.29 4.34 -17.25
N TYR A 169 -19.05 4.01 -16.20
CA TYR A 169 -20.37 3.38 -16.32
C TYR A 169 -21.46 4.22 -15.67
N GLU A 170 -22.66 4.14 -16.21
CA GLU A 170 -23.90 4.53 -15.54
C GLU A 170 -24.29 3.49 -14.47
N ASP A 171 -25.34 3.84 -13.69
CA ASP A 171 -25.86 2.96 -12.63
C ASP A 171 -26.45 1.65 -13.17
N ASP A 172 -26.96 1.67 -14.39
CA ASP A 172 -27.50 0.51 -15.11
C ASP A 172 -26.42 -0.38 -15.74
N GLY A 173 -25.14 0.02 -15.61
CA GLY A 173 -23.99 -0.71 -16.17
C GLY A 173 -23.65 -0.33 -17.61
N HIS A 174 -24.37 0.64 -18.21
CA HIS A 174 -24.04 1.13 -19.56
C HIS A 174 -22.70 1.87 -19.56
N GLU A 175 -21.81 1.51 -20.50
CA GLU A 175 -20.54 2.17 -20.70
C GLU A 175 -20.73 3.54 -21.35
N ILE A 176 -20.26 4.59 -20.67
CA ILE A 176 -20.31 5.97 -21.15
C ILE A 176 -19.08 6.31 -22.00
N ARG A 177 -17.89 5.98 -21.46
CA ARG A 177 -16.63 6.43 -22.05
C ARG A 177 -15.43 5.67 -21.52
N ARG A 178 -14.39 5.59 -22.36
CA ARG A 178 -13.08 5.08 -22.00
C ARG A 178 -12.04 6.19 -21.98
N PHE A 179 -11.01 6.05 -21.13
CA PHE A 179 -9.90 6.97 -21.02
C PHE A 179 -8.59 6.23 -20.77
N VAL A 180 -7.56 6.64 -21.46
CA VAL A 180 -6.20 6.21 -21.13
C VAL A 180 -5.82 6.78 -19.76
N PRO A 181 -5.35 5.96 -18.82
CA PRO A 181 -4.86 6.40 -17.52
C PRO A 181 -3.71 7.40 -17.65
N LYS A 182 -3.74 8.45 -16.80
CA LYS A 182 -2.70 9.46 -16.76
C LYS A 182 -1.88 9.33 -15.49
N GLY A 183 -0.56 9.39 -15.60
CA GLY A 183 0.34 9.38 -14.44
C GLY A 183 0.41 8.02 -13.72
N LEU A 184 0.17 6.94 -14.44
CA LEU A 184 0.33 5.56 -14.00
C LEU A 184 1.52 4.88 -14.70
N ASP A 185 2.55 5.63 -14.99
CA ASP A 185 3.84 5.15 -15.47
C ASP A 185 4.85 5.02 -14.32
N TYR A 186 5.92 4.26 -14.55
CA TYR A 186 6.97 4.04 -13.55
C TYR A 186 7.54 5.34 -13.02
N MET A 187 7.89 6.28 -13.89
CA MET A 187 8.53 7.54 -13.50
C MET A 187 7.63 8.36 -12.57
N THR A 188 6.34 8.44 -12.89
CA THR A 188 5.37 9.17 -12.04
C THR A 188 5.18 8.48 -10.70
N ILE A 189 5.06 7.15 -10.68
CA ILE A 189 4.81 6.37 -9.46
C ILE A 189 6.06 6.32 -8.57
N SER A 190 7.26 6.15 -9.12
CA SER A 190 8.52 6.06 -8.35
C SER A 190 8.94 7.39 -7.71
N HIS A 191 8.50 8.53 -8.26
CA HIS A 191 8.76 9.87 -7.69
C HIS A 191 7.78 10.25 -6.57
N MET A 192 7.09 9.29 -5.96
CA MET A 192 6.20 9.55 -4.84
C MET A 192 6.95 10.14 -3.65
N SER A 193 6.32 11.10 -2.96
CA SER A 193 6.83 11.60 -1.67
C SER A 193 6.21 10.77 -0.55
N LEU A 194 7.04 10.08 0.21
CA LEU A 194 6.65 9.33 1.41
C LEU A 194 6.75 10.21 2.68
N ALA A 195 7.27 11.43 2.56
CA ALA A 195 7.42 12.32 3.70
C ALA A 195 6.05 12.76 4.23
N TYR A 196 5.79 12.48 5.50
CA TYR A 196 4.67 13.04 6.22
C TYR A 196 4.93 14.55 6.41
N ARG A 197 4.25 15.38 5.64
CA ARG A 197 4.23 16.81 5.92
C ARG A 197 3.31 17.03 7.13
N HIS A 198 3.88 17.21 8.31
CA HIS A 198 3.16 17.78 9.42
C HIS A 198 2.63 19.14 8.94
N GLN A 199 1.34 19.22 8.60
CA GLN A 199 0.67 20.50 8.55
C GLN A 199 0.52 20.96 10.00
N GLY A 200 1.50 21.73 10.47
CA GLY A 200 1.38 22.43 11.73
C GLY A 200 0.08 23.24 11.67
N LYS A 201 -0.86 22.91 12.53
CA LYS A 201 -1.97 23.83 12.83
C LYS A 201 -1.33 25.02 13.49
N THR A 202 -1.18 26.13 12.75
CA THR A 202 -1.03 27.47 13.29
C THR A 202 -2.36 27.89 13.90
#